data_381a653d4d200aad5245d383a92ff3cb
#
_entry.id   381a653d4d200aad5245d383a92ff3cb
#
_cell.length_a   1.000
_cell.length_b   1.000
_cell.length_c   1.000
_cell.angle_alpha   90.00
_cell.angle_beta   90.00
_cell.angle_gamma   90.00
#
_symmetry.space_group_name_H-M   'P 1'
#
loop_
_entity.id
_entity.type
_entity.pdbx_description
1 polymer ?
#
loop_
_entity_poly.entity_id
_entity_poly.type
_entity_poly.pdbx_seq_one_letter_code
_entity_poly.pdbx_strand_id
1 'polypeptide(L)'
;TGADELTAAYSALFYSLPIINTILMPLAMAILASRLWDVEVKGCTPKLLYTLQSRRSLFAAKAALGLAEIFLIVMLEAAGSLLIGHLQHYTQPYPAAGQAAYLWGCTFAVDCMIFFSELLLTVLLANPLPALCVGILGTLLGLFSAFMPAWVGYFVPWGYFIPLNTYRIADWDQASKVVTYMIVPFQWPLLVATVVLAGILFFAAWY
;
A
#
# COMPACT_ATOMS: atom_id res chain seq x y z
N THR A 1 -17.74 24.51 -18.60
CA THR A 1 -18.34 23.40 -17.81
C THR A 1 -17.55 22.11 -17.94
N GLY A 2 -16.90 21.80 -19.08
CA GLY A 2 -16.18 20.54 -19.25
C GLY A 2 -14.82 20.45 -18.54
N ALA A 3 -14.15 21.55 -18.30
CA ALA A 3 -12.81 21.59 -17.71
C ALA A 3 -12.83 21.25 -16.20
N ASP A 4 -13.81 21.75 -15.49
CA ASP A 4 -13.95 21.49 -14.03
C ASP A 4 -14.42 20.06 -13.75
N GLU A 5 -15.20 19.45 -14.67
CA GLU A 5 -15.66 18.05 -14.56
C GLU A 5 -14.51 17.04 -14.75
N LEU A 6 -13.50 17.33 -15.57
CA LEU A 6 -12.37 16.43 -15.81
C LEU A 6 -11.36 16.43 -14.65
N THR A 7 -11.27 17.54 -13.91
CA THR A 7 -10.41 17.62 -12.72
C THR A 7 -11.06 17.09 -11.46
N ALA A 8 -12.40 17.07 -11.40
CA ALA A 8 -13.20 16.57 -10.26
C ALA A 8 -13.93 15.27 -10.60
N ALA A 9 -13.20 14.28 -11.09
CA ALA A 9 -13.76 13.02 -11.53
C ALA A 9 -12.99 11.81 -10.96
N TYR A 10 -13.56 10.63 -11.09
CA TYR A 10 -12.92 9.39 -10.64
C TYR A 10 -11.55 9.15 -11.25
N SER A 11 -11.30 9.57 -12.50
CA SER A 11 -9.99 9.45 -13.14
C SER A 11 -8.89 10.19 -12.36
N ALA A 12 -9.19 11.41 -11.89
CA ALA A 12 -8.28 12.20 -11.07
C ALA A 12 -8.06 11.55 -9.69
N LEU A 13 -9.15 11.06 -9.07
CA LEU A 13 -9.09 10.37 -7.79
C LEU A 13 -8.23 9.10 -7.88
N PHE A 14 -8.48 8.23 -8.87
CA PHE A 14 -7.75 6.98 -9.06
C PHE A 14 -6.30 7.18 -9.52
N TYR A 15 -6.00 8.33 -10.13
CA TYR A 15 -4.62 8.73 -10.38
C TYR A 15 -3.91 9.16 -9.10
N SER A 16 -4.59 9.90 -8.22
CA SER A 16 -3.98 10.50 -7.02
C SER A 16 -3.85 9.53 -5.86
N LEU A 17 -4.78 8.57 -5.71
CA LEU A 17 -4.79 7.59 -4.60
C LEU A 17 -3.46 6.82 -4.47
N PRO A 18 -2.86 6.24 -5.52
CA PRO A 18 -1.57 5.55 -5.40
C PRO A 18 -0.42 6.46 -4.97
N ILE A 19 -0.46 7.75 -5.29
CA ILE A 19 0.54 8.72 -4.82
C ILE A 19 0.38 8.95 -3.32
N ILE A 20 -0.87 9.13 -2.85
CA ILE A 20 -1.20 9.27 -1.43
C ILE A 20 -0.80 8.01 -0.67
N ASN A 21 -1.10 6.84 -1.23
CA ASN A 21 -0.76 5.54 -0.65
C ASN A 21 0.75 5.34 -0.53
N THR A 22 1.54 5.82 -1.49
CA THR A 22 3.01 5.80 -1.39
C THR A 22 3.52 6.57 -0.17
N ILE A 23 2.78 7.57 0.31
CA ILE A 23 3.15 8.37 1.48
C ILE A 23 2.61 7.75 2.77
N LEU A 24 1.33 7.39 2.79
CA LEU A 24 0.63 7.01 4.02
C LEU A 24 0.78 5.53 4.37
N MET A 25 0.69 4.64 3.38
CA MET A 25 0.62 3.19 3.63
C MET A 25 1.92 2.60 4.19
N PRO A 26 3.13 2.92 3.68
CA PRO A 26 4.34 2.37 4.28
C PRO A 26 4.52 2.76 5.75
N LEU A 27 4.16 3.99 6.10
CA LEU A 27 4.19 4.45 7.49
C LEU A 27 3.16 3.71 8.35
N ALA A 28 1.94 3.52 7.83
CA ALA A 28 0.89 2.76 8.51
C ALA A 28 1.32 1.31 8.73
N MET A 29 1.91 0.66 7.73
CA MET A 29 2.40 -0.72 7.81
C MET A 29 3.56 -0.87 8.82
N ALA A 30 4.47 0.09 8.87
CA ALA A 30 5.55 0.11 9.86
C ALA A 30 5.02 0.26 11.30
N ILE A 31 4.02 1.14 11.50
CA ILE A 31 3.35 1.29 12.79
C ILE A 31 2.61 0.01 13.17
N LEU A 32 1.90 -0.60 12.24
CA LEU A 32 1.16 -1.84 12.45
C LEU A 32 2.09 -2.98 12.87
N ALA A 33 3.18 -3.21 12.13
CA ALA A 33 4.18 -4.21 12.45
C ALA A 33 4.82 -3.98 13.84
N SER A 34 5.17 -2.72 14.13
CA SER A 34 5.71 -2.31 15.43
C SER A 34 4.73 -2.59 16.57
N ARG A 35 3.45 -2.26 16.41
CA ARG A 35 2.41 -2.50 17.42
C ARG A 35 2.19 -3.97 17.72
N LEU A 36 2.14 -4.81 16.69
CA LEU A 36 2.00 -6.26 16.86
C LEU A 36 3.17 -6.89 17.62
N TRP A 37 4.36 -6.29 17.55
CA TRP A 37 5.51 -6.69 18.34
C TRP A 37 5.44 -6.17 19.77
N ASP A 38 5.13 -4.89 19.95
CA ASP A 38 5.14 -4.21 21.27
C ASP A 38 4.16 -4.80 22.27
N VAL A 39 3.02 -5.32 21.83
CA VAL A 39 1.99 -5.91 22.68
C VAL A 39 2.58 -7.05 23.54
N GLU A 40 3.49 -7.85 23.00
CA GLU A 40 4.12 -8.94 23.74
C GLU A 40 5.23 -8.45 24.66
N VAL A 41 6.06 -7.53 24.17
CA VAL A 41 7.23 -7.04 24.93
C VAL A 41 6.78 -6.24 26.13
N LYS A 42 5.79 -5.34 25.97
CA LYS A 42 5.27 -4.50 27.07
C LYS A 42 4.45 -5.28 28.10
N GLY A 43 3.81 -6.38 27.68
CA GLY A 43 3.06 -7.26 28.59
C GLY A 43 3.93 -8.12 29.50
N CYS A 44 5.27 -8.06 29.39
CA CYS A 44 6.21 -8.96 30.08
C CYS A 44 5.86 -10.46 29.90
N THR A 45 5.12 -10.78 28.85
CA THR A 45 4.55 -12.12 28.60
C THR A 45 5.36 -12.99 27.64
N PRO A 46 6.48 -12.56 26.98
CA PRO A 46 7.15 -13.42 25.99
C PRO A 46 7.56 -14.77 26.55
N LYS A 47 8.10 -14.79 27.78
CA LYS A 47 8.53 -16.03 28.44
C LYS A 47 7.35 -16.95 28.74
N LEU A 48 6.23 -16.40 29.19
CA LEU A 48 5.02 -17.18 29.51
C LEU A 48 4.32 -17.67 28.23
N LEU A 49 4.24 -16.81 27.19
CA LEU A 49 3.66 -17.18 25.89
C LEU A 49 4.44 -18.30 25.20
N TYR A 50 5.78 -18.26 25.25
CA TYR A 50 6.63 -19.30 24.66
C TYR A 50 6.57 -20.64 25.41
N THR A 51 6.08 -20.68 26.63
CA THR A 51 5.81 -21.94 27.33
C THR A 51 4.45 -22.54 27.00
N LEU A 52 3.50 -21.69 26.58
CA LEU A 52 2.11 -22.08 26.29
C LEU A 52 1.84 -22.30 24.79
N GLN A 53 2.55 -21.60 23.92
CA GLN A 53 2.35 -21.68 22.47
C GLN A 53 3.67 -21.73 21.71
N SER A 54 3.64 -22.38 20.53
CA SER A 54 4.80 -22.39 19.64
C SER A 54 5.01 -21.00 19.02
N ARG A 55 6.28 -20.60 18.81
CA ARG A 55 6.63 -19.34 18.15
C ARG A 55 5.94 -19.16 16.80
N ARG A 56 5.79 -20.28 16.04
CA ARG A 56 5.12 -20.30 14.75
C ARG A 56 3.63 -19.98 14.86
N SER A 57 2.91 -20.53 15.83
CA SER A 57 1.51 -20.25 16.06
C SER A 57 1.29 -18.76 16.39
N LEU A 58 2.18 -18.19 17.21
CA LEU A 58 2.12 -16.80 17.60
C LEU A 58 2.38 -15.87 16.40
N PHE A 59 3.39 -16.18 15.58
CA PHE A 59 3.67 -15.43 14.36
C PHE A 59 2.48 -15.52 13.37
N ALA A 60 1.90 -16.72 13.19
CA ALA A 60 0.72 -16.89 12.33
C ALA A 60 -0.46 -16.02 12.78
N ALA A 61 -0.72 -15.95 14.09
CA ALA A 61 -1.78 -15.11 14.63
C ALA A 61 -1.52 -13.62 14.35
N LYS A 62 -0.29 -13.15 14.52
CA LYS A 62 0.10 -11.77 14.18
C LYS A 62 -0.04 -11.47 12.69
N ALA A 63 0.43 -12.37 11.84
CA ALA A 63 0.30 -12.23 10.40
C ALA A 63 -1.17 -12.19 9.97
N ALA A 64 -2.01 -13.04 10.55
CA ALA A 64 -3.45 -13.07 10.27
C ALA A 64 -4.15 -11.77 10.72
N LEU A 65 -3.82 -11.25 11.90
CA LEU A 65 -4.34 -9.96 12.38
C LEU A 65 -3.89 -8.82 11.47
N GLY A 66 -2.60 -8.75 11.13
CA GLY A 66 -2.08 -7.73 10.22
C GLY A 66 -2.76 -7.78 8.86
N LEU A 67 -2.94 -8.96 8.26
CA LEU A 67 -3.66 -9.12 7.00
C LEU A 67 -5.12 -8.67 7.10
N ALA A 68 -5.80 -8.98 8.21
CA ALA A 68 -7.17 -8.54 8.44
C ALA A 68 -7.28 -7.00 8.55
N GLU A 69 -6.32 -6.36 9.23
CA GLU A 69 -6.27 -4.90 9.35
C GLU A 69 -5.95 -4.25 8.00
N ILE A 70 -5.00 -4.78 7.22
CA ILE A 70 -4.69 -4.31 5.87
C ILE A 70 -5.93 -4.43 4.97
N PHE A 71 -6.62 -5.57 5.00
CA PHE A 71 -7.85 -5.75 4.24
C PHE A 71 -8.91 -4.72 4.63
N LEU A 72 -9.09 -4.46 5.92
CA LEU A 72 -10.03 -3.45 6.41
C LEU A 72 -9.65 -2.04 5.92
N ILE A 73 -8.37 -1.67 5.96
CA ILE A 73 -7.88 -0.38 5.46
C ILE A 73 -8.21 -0.22 3.98
N VAL A 74 -7.89 -1.21 3.15
CA VAL A 74 -8.18 -1.19 1.71
C VAL A 74 -9.69 -1.12 1.43
N MET A 75 -10.52 -1.82 2.21
CA MET A 75 -11.98 -1.73 2.08
C MET A 75 -12.52 -0.36 2.48
N LEU A 76 -11.96 0.25 3.52
CA LEU A 76 -12.33 1.62 3.93
C LEU A 76 -11.90 2.65 2.87
N GLU A 77 -10.75 2.48 2.25
CA GLU A 77 -10.29 3.33 1.15
C GLU A 77 -11.20 3.19 -0.08
N ALA A 78 -11.58 1.96 -0.44
CA ALA A 78 -12.54 1.71 -1.52
C ALA A 78 -13.90 2.34 -1.24
N ALA A 79 -14.45 2.17 -0.04
CA ALA A 79 -15.69 2.80 0.38
C ALA A 79 -15.58 4.33 0.42
N GLY A 80 -14.44 4.86 0.89
CA GLY A 80 -14.13 6.28 0.90
C GLY A 80 -14.11 6.89 -0.50
N SER A 81 -13.56 6.17 -1.49
CA SER A 81 -13.55 6.62 -2.89
C SER A 81 -14.96 6.77 -3.47
N LEU A 82 -15.87 5.85 -3.14
CA LEU A 82 -17.28 5.93 -3.52
C LEU A 82 -17.97 7.10 -2.81
N LEU A 83 -17.72 7.28 -1.53
CA LEU A 83 -18.29 8.36 -0.73
C LEU A 83 -17.85 9.73 -1.25
N ILE A 84 -16.56 9.90 -1.57
CA ILE A 84 -16.02 11.13 -2.15
C ILE A 84 -16.72 11.44 -3.48
N GLY A 85 -16.85 10.45 -4.37
CA GLY A 85 -17.53 10.64 -5.65
C GLY A 85 -19.00 11.04 -5.47
N HIS A 86 -19.70 10.47 -4.50
CA HIS A 86 -21.06 10.84 -4.18
C HIS A 86 -21.17 12.26 -3.62
N LEU A 87 -20.33 12.62 -2.64
CA LEU A 87 -20.34 13.94 -2.00
C LEU A 87 -19.90 15.05 -2.96
N GLN A 88 -18.98 14.78 -3.86
CA GLN A 88 -18.48 15.73 -4.86
C GLN A 88 -19.33 15.74 -6.14
N HIS A 89 -20.40 14.96 -6.19
CA HIS A 89 -21.32 14.87 -7.34
C HIS A 89 -20.59 14.56 -8.66
N TYR A 90 -19.67 13.57 -8.65
CA TYR A 90 -18.96 13.20 -9.86
C TYR A 90 -19.95 12.71 -10.93
N THR A 91 -19.85 13.30 -12.13
CA THR A 91 -20.68 12.91 -13.29
C THR A 91 -20.11 11.69 -14.01
N GLN A 92 -18.83 11.44 -13.87
CA GLN A 92 -18.17 10.27 -14.42
C GLN A 92 -18.62 9.00 -13.68
N PRO A 93 -18.94 7.90 -14.38
CA PRO A 93 -19.25 6.64 -13.71
C PRO A 93 -18.03 6.10 -12.96
N TYR A 94 -18.30 5.36 -11.88
CA TYR A 94 -17.23 4.65 -11.16
C TYR A 94 -16.49 3.71 -12.11
N PRO A 95 -15.16 3.55 -11.98
CA PRO A 95 -14.38 2.68 -12.86
C PRO A 95 -14.94 1.27 -12.96
N ALA A 96 -14.75 0.64 -14.11
CA ALA A 96 -15.20 -0.73 -14.34
C ALA A 96 -14.70 -1.67 -13.23
N ALA A 97 -15.52 -2.64 -12.84
CA ALA A 97 -15.22 -3.53 -11.72
C ALA A 97 -13.84 -4.19 -11.82
N GLY A 98 -13.38 -4.52 -13.03
CA GLY A 98 -12.04 -5.07 -13.24
C GLY A 98 -10.91 -4.08 -12.92
N GLN A 99 -11.08 -2.80 -13.24
CA GLN A 99 -10.09 -1.76 -12.93
C GLN A 99 -10.07 -1.43 -11.44
N ALA A 100 -11.25 -1.30 -10.83
CA ALA A 100 -11.37 -1.09 -9.39
C ALA A 100 -10.76 -2.28 -8.61
N ALA A 101 -11.11 -3.50 -8.96
CA ALA A 101 -10.56 -4.71 -8.34
C ALA A 101 -9.03 -4.81 -8.50
N TYR A 102 -8.51 -4.43 -9.67
CA TYR A 102 -7.06 -4.39 -9.90
C TYR A 102 -6.39 -3.36 -9.00
N LEU A 103 -6.89 -2.13 -8.92
CA LEU A 103 -6.31 -1.09 -8.06
C LEU A 103 -6.27 -1.53 -6.59
N TRP A 104 -7.41 -1.96 -6.05
CA TRP A 104 -7.49 -2.39 -4.65
C TRP A 104 -6.69 -3.65 -4.38
N GLY A 105 -6.63 -4.57 -5.34
CA GLY A 105 -5.77 -5.75 -5.27
C GLY A 105 -4.27 -5.39 -5.26
N CYS A 106 -3.86 -4.41 -6.07
CA CYS A 106 -2.48 -3.90 -6.07
C CYS A 106 -2.15 -3.21 -4.74
N THR A 107 -3.04 -2.36 -4.24
CA THR A 107 -2.85 -1.70 -2.93
C THR A 107 -2.68 -2.75 -1.84
N PHE A 108 -3.57 -3.72 -1.75
CA PHE A 108 -3.47 -4.82 -0.78
C PHE A 108 -2.16 -5.60 -0.90
N ALA A 109 -1.74 -5.94 -2.13
CA ALA A 109 -0.51 -6.70 -2.35
C ALA A 109 0.76 -5.93 -1.93
N VAL A 110 0.81 -4.62 -2.23
CA VAL A 110 1.94 -3.75 -1.84
C VAL A 110 1.96 -3.56 -0.33
N ASP A 111 0.81 -3.32 0.29
CA ASP A 111 0.69 -3.20 1.75
C ASP A 111 1.14 -4.47 2.47
N CYS A 112 0.74 -5.65 1.98
CA CYS A 112 1.20 -6.93 2.53
C CYS A 112 2.72 -7.10 2.40
N MET A 113 3.29 -6.72 1.25
CA MET A 113 4.73 -6.80 1.03
C MET A 113 5.49 -5.89 2.01
N ILE A 114 5.06 -4.64 2.16
CA ILE A 114 5.67 -3.68 3.08
C ILE A 114 5.50 -4.16 4.53
N PHE A 115 4.29 -4.57 4.91
CA PHE A 115 4.01 -5.09 6.25
C PHE A 115 4.91 -6.27 6.63
N PHE A 116 5.07 -7.25 5.74
CA PHE A 116 5.95 -8.39 6.03
C PHE A 116 7.43 -8.01 6.04
N SER A 117 7.86 -7.00 5.27
CA SER A 117 9.23 -6.49 5.35
C SER A 117 9.50 -5.84 6.70
N GLU A 118 8.58 -5.00 7.19
CA GLU A 118 8.69 -4.33 8.48
C GLU A 118 8.59 -5.32 9.65
N LEU A 119 7.70 -6.31 9.53
CA LEU A 119 7.56 -7.37 10.52
C LEU A 119 8.84 -8.23 10.61
N LEU A 120 9.43 -8.60 9.47
CA LEU A 120 10.70 -9.32 9.42
C LEU A 120 11.82 -8.52 10.09
N LEU A 121 11.95 -7.23 9.78
CA LEU A 121 12.94 -6.35 10.39
C LEU A 121 12.76 -6.25 11.90
N THR A 122 11.52 -6.13 12.35
CA THR A 122 11.18 -6.04 13.77
C THR A 122 11.55 -7.33 14.52
N VAL A 123 11.31 -8.50 13.88
CA VAL A 123 11.69 -9.81 14.44
C VAL A 123 13.19 -9.97 14.50
N LEU A 124 13.91 -9.64 13.42
CA LEU A 124 15.36 -9.80 13.32
C LEU A 124 16.13 -8.91 14.30
N LEU A 125 15.67 -7.68 14.47
CA LEU A 125 16.36 -6.68 15.29
C LEU A 125 15.88 -6.67 16.74
N ALA A 126 14.80 -7.41 17.04
CA ALA A 126 14.12 -7.42 18.34
C ALA A 126 13.80 -5.99 18.87
N ASN A 127 13.68 -5.03 17.97
CA ASN A 127 13.45 -3.62 18.25
C ASN A 127 12.59 -3.01 17.14
N PRO A 128 11.46 -2.38 17.46
CA PRO A 128 10.58 -1.78 16.47
C PRO A 128 11.11 -0.47 15.87
N LEU A 129 12.04 0.23 16.53
CA LEU A 129 12.55 1.52 16.07
C LEU A 129 13.25 1.47 14.71
N PRO A 130 14.20 0.53 14.44
CA PRO A 130 14.82 0.42 13.13
C PRO A 130 13.81 0.11 12.00
N ALA A 131 12.83 -0.74 12.25
CA ALA A 131 11.77 -1.03 11.29
C ALA A 131 11.00 0.27 10.96
N LEU A 132 10.58 1.03 11.96
CA LEU A 132 9.91 2.31 11.76
C LEU A 132 10.78 3.30 10.94
N CYS A 133 12.08 3.37 11.21
CA CYS A 133 13.01 4.19 10.42
C CYS A 133 13.09 3.74 8.97
N VAL A 134 13.11 2.43 8.70
CA VAL A 134 13.10 1.87 7.33
C VAL A 134 11.79 2.21 6.63
N GLY A 135 10.64 2.10 7.31
CA GLY A 135 9.34 2.51 6.78
C GLY A 135 9.32 3.99 6.37
N ILE A 136 9.83 4.88 7.22
CA ILE A 136 9.92 6.32 6.91
C ILE A 136 10.86 6.58 5.71
N LEU A 137 12.05 5.99 5.71
CA LEU A 137 13.00 6.13 4.61
C LEU A 137 12.44 5.54 3.32
N GLY A 138 11.78 4.38 3.41
CA GLY A 138 11.10 3.73 2.29
C GLY A 138 10.00 4.61 1.70
N THR A 139 9.21 5.28 2.54
CA THR A 139 8.20 6.27 2.11
C THR A 139 8.84 7.39 1.29
N LEU A 140 9.93 7.98 1.79
CA LEU A 140 10.64 9.05 1.08
C LEU A 140 11.21 8.56 -0.25
N LEU A 141 11.86 7.40 -0.27
CA LEU A 141 12.41 6.81 -1.49
C LEU A 141 11.29 6.46 -2.49
N GLY A 142 10.17 5.93 -2.02
CA GLY A 142 8.99 5.65 -2.82
C GLY A 142 8.43 6.90 -3.49
N LEU A 143 8.27 7.97 -2.70
CA LEU A 143 7.81 9.26 -3.22
C LEU A 143 8.80 9.85 -4.24
N PHE A 144 10.08 9.86 -3.94
CA PHE A 144 11.10 10.37 -4.88
C PHE A 144 11.17 9.55 -6.16
N SER A 145 10.92 8.24 -6.11
CA SER A 145 10.90 7.39 -7.30
C SER A 145 9.84 7.82 -8.32
N ALA A 146 8.78 8.50 -7.89
CA ALA A 146 7.75 9.05 -8.78
C ALA A 146 8.29 10.14 -9.73
N PHE A 147 9.33 10.86 -9.32
CA PHE A 147 9.97 11.93 -10.10
C PHE A 147 11.18 11.45 -10.90
N MET A 148 11.55 10.18 -10.74
CA MET A 148 12.68 9.56 -11.42
C MET A 148 12.22 8.85 -12.72
N PRO A 149 13.13 8.48 -13.62
CA PRO A 149 12.79 7.63 -14.76
C PRO A 149 12.08 6.34 -14.31
N ALA A 150 11.10 5.89 -15.10
CA ALA A 150 10.19 4.79 -14.74
C ALA A 150 10.90 3.51 -14.27
N TRP A 151 12.11 3.22 -14.79
CA TRP A 151 12.90 2.06 -14.39
C TRP A 151 13.34 2.11 -12.92
N VAL A 152 13.54 3.30 -12.32
CA VAL A 152 13.91 3.46 -10.90
C VAL A 152 12.78 2.98 -10.00
N GLY A 153 11.52 3.24 -10.38
CA GLY A 153 10.35 2.80 -9.62
C GLY A 153 10.28 1.29 -9.41
N TYR A 154 10.85 0.49 -10.31
CA TYR A 154 10.88 -0.97 -10.17
C TYR A 154 11.89 -1.46 -9.11
N PHE A 155 12.84 -0.63 -8.67
CA PHE A 155 13.82 -0.98 -7.64
C PHE A 155 13.43 -0.48 -6.25
N VAL A 156 12.34 0.29 -6.14
CA VAL A 156 11.88 0.86 -4.86
C VAL A 156 10.54 0.24 -4.47
N PRO A 157 10.53 -0.86 -3.72
CA PRO A 157 9.30 -1.59 -3.39
C PRO A 157 8.24 -0.73 -2.68
N TRP A 158 8.66 0.19 -1.81
CA TRP A 158 7.74 1.11 -1.11
C TRP A 158 6.97 2.06 -2.05
N GLY A 159 7.47 2.26 -3.28
CA GLY A 159 6.83 3.09 -4.30
C GLY A 159 5.97 2.31 -5.31
N TYR A 160 5.79 1.00 -5.17
CA TYR A 160 5.11 0.15 -6.18
C TYR A 160 3.64 0.53 -6.44
N PHE A 161 3.00 1.29 -5.57
CA PHE A 161 1.68 1.86 -5.84
C PHE A 161 1.64 2.67 -7.15
N ILE A 162 2.72 3.42 -7.46
CA ILE A 162 2.78 4.30 -8.63
C ILE A 162 2.94 3.52 -9.95
N PRO A 163 3.95 2.63 -10.14
CA PRO A 163 4.07 1.87 -11.38
C PRO A 163 2.93 0.87 -11.60
N LEU A 164 2.26 0.38 -10.54
CA LEU A 164 1.09 -0.47 -10.64
C LEU A 164 -0.19 0.29 -11.00
N ASN A 165 -0.22 1.61 -10.88
CA ASN A 165 -1.39 2.40 -11.24
C ASN A 165 -1.68 2.31 -12.75
N THR A 166 -2.95 2.13 -13.09
CA THR A 166 -3.43 2.10 -14.48
C THR A 166 -3.82 3.47 -15.02
N TYR A 167 -3.98 4.46 -14.15
CA TYR A 167 -4.30 5.84 -14.56
C TYR A 167 -3.02 6.64 -14.73
N ARG A 168 -2.85 7.26 -15.90
CA ARG A 168 -1.72 8.13 -16.24
C ARG A 168 -2.22 9.45 -16.78
N ILE A 169 -1.46 10.52 -16.60
CA ILE A 169 -1.71 11.79 -17.27
C ILE A 169 -1.36 11.60 -18.76
N ALA A 170 -2.33 11.85 -19.64
CA ALA A 170 -2.15 11.82 -21.09
C ALA A 170 -1.67 13.17 -21.60
N ASP A 171 -2.31 14.24 -21.11
CA ASP A 171 -1.98 15.61 -21.51
C ASP A 171 -2.32 16.57 -20.37
N TRP A 172 -1.57 17.66 -20.29
CA TRP A 172 -1.81 18.75 -19.36
C TRP A 172 -1.75 20.08 -20.08
N ASP A 173 -2.92 20.58 -20.42
CA ASP A 173 -3.03 21.93 -20.99
C ASP A 173 -2.92 22.99 -19.89
N GLN A 174 -1.80 23.68 -19.87
CA GLN A 174 -1.53 24.73 -18.88
C GLN A 174 -2.42 25.96 -19.07
N ALA A 175 -2.91 26.21 -20.29
CA ALA A 175 -3.73 27.39 -20.60
C ALA A 175 -5.17 27.23 -20.08
N SER A 176 -5.75 26.05 -20.28
CA SER A 176 -7.10 25.74 -19.78
C SER A 176 -7.12 25.09 -18.41
N LYS A 177 -5.96 24.73 -17.85
CA LYS A 177 -5.79 23.97 -16.60
C LYS A 177 -6.52 22.61 -16.61
N VAL A 178 -6.70 22.02 -17.80
CA VAL A 178 -7.34 20.73 -17.97
C VAL A 178 -6.29 19.62 -17.99
N VAL A 179 -6.49 18.60 -17.16
CA VAL A 179 -5.69 17.37 -17.14
C VAL A 179 -6.50 16.25 -17.77
N THR A 180 -5.97 15.63 -18.82
CA THR A 180 -6.58 14.47 -19.45
C THR A 180 -5.90 13.21 -18.97
N TYR A 181 -6.70 12.22 -18.58
CA TYR A 181 -6.21 10.93 -18.08
C TYR A 181 -6.38 9.84 -19.14
N MET A 182 -5.41 8.95 -19.24
CA MET A 182 -5.50 7.73 -20.02
C MET A 182 -5.36 6.50 -19.14
N ILE A 183 -5.98 5.40 -19.59
CA ILE A 183 -5.89 4.10 -18.93
C ILE A 183 -4.83 3.27 -19.65
N VAL A 184 -3.84 2.80 -18.90
CA VAL A 184 -2.79 1.91 -19.42
C VAL A 184 -3.09 0.45 -19.04
N PRO A 185 -2.52 -0.52 -19.77
CA PRO A 185 -2.71 -1.95 -19.47
C PRO A 185 -2.24 -2.32 -18.07
N PHE A 186 -2.85 -3.35 -17.49
CA PHE A 186 -2.49 -3.91 -16.20
C PHE A 186 -1.04 -4.40 -16.16
N GLN A 187 -0.31 -4.05 -15.13
CA GLN A 187 1.09 -4.44 -14.91
C GLN A 187 1.18 -5.78 -14.15
N TRP A 188 0.63 -6.85 -14.74
CA TRP A 188 0.60 -8.18 -14.14
C TRP A 188 1.96 -8.71 -13.69
N PRO A 189 3.06 -8.54 -14.48
CA PRO A 189 4.38 -9.02 -14.06
C PRO A 189 4.85 -8.40 -12.74
N LEU A 190 4.63 -7.08 -12.57
CA LEU A 190 5.01 -6.38 -11.36
C LEU A 190 4.12 -6.78 -10.17
N LEU A 191 2.81 -6.96 -10.40
CA LEU A 191 1.90 -7.42 -9.35
C LEU A 191 2.29 -8.82 -8.87
N VAL A 192 2.57 -9.75 -9.80
CA VAL A 192 3.03 -11.10 -9.46
C VAL A 192 4.36 -11.04 -8.68
N ALA A 193 5.31 -10.23 -9.12
CA ALA A 193 6.58 -10.03 -8.40
C ALA A 193 6.36 -9.51 -6.97
N THR A 194 5.42 -8.57 -6.78
CA THR A 194 5.05 -8.03 -5.47
C THR A 194 4.48 -9.12 -4.56
N VAL A 195 3.56 -9.94 -5.06
CA VAL A 195 2.95 -11.04 -4.30
C VAL A 195 3.98 -12.11 -3.95
N VAL A 196 4.85 -12.46 -4.90
CA VAL A 196 5.96 -13.42 -4.65
C VAL A 196 6.91 -12.88 -3.58
N LEU A 197 7.28 -11.61 -3.67
CA LEU A 197 8.15 -10.97 -2.68
C LEU A 197 7.50 -10.94 -1.30
N ALA A 198 6.21 -10.60 -1.20
CA ALA A 198 5.45 -10.68 0.05
C ALA A 198 5.47 -12.10 0.66
N GLY A 199 5.29 -13.13 -0.19
CA GLY A 199 5.39 -14.53 0.23
C GLY A 199 6.78 -14.91 0.74
N ILE A 200 7.84 -14.50 0.04
CA ILE A 200 9.23 -14.73 0.48
C ILE A 200 9.49 -14.08 1.84
N LEU A 201 9.08 -12.82 2.02
CA LEU A 201 9.24 -12.09 3.28
C LEU A 201 8.44 -12.73 4.43
N PHE A 202 7.21 -13.17 4.14
CA PHE A 202 6.41 -13.93 5.11
C PHE A 202 7.13 -15.21 5.58
N PHE A 203 7.61 -16.02 4.64
CA PHE A 203 8.31 -17.26 4.98
C PHE A 203 9.65 -16.99 5.65
N ALA A 204 10.39 -15.96 5.26
CA ALA A 204 11.63 -15.55 5.93
C ALA A 204 11.40 -15.13 7.39
N ALA A 205 10.27 -14.50 7.68
CA ALA A 205 9.90 -14.12 9.04
C ALA A 205 9.31 -15.30 9.86
N TRP A 206 8.77 -16.31 9.16
CA TRP A 206 8.21 -17.52 9.78
C TRP A 206 9.27 -18.48 10.31
N TYR A 207 10.45 -18.56 9.65
CA TYR A 207 11.56 -19.47 10.00
C TYR A 207 12.59 -18.82 10.91
#